data_9ddcec888b1d3cb12f6dc8833e99bf15
#
_entry.id   9ddcec888b1d3cb12f6dc8833e99bf15
#
_cell.length_a   1.000
_cell.length_b   1.000
_cell.length_c   1.000
_cell.angle_alpha   90.00
_cell.angle_beta   90.00
_cell.angle_gamma   90.00
#
_symmetry.space_group_name_H-M   'P 1'
#
loop_
_entity.id
_entity.type
_entity.pdbx_description
1 polymer ?
#
loop_
_entity_poly.entity_id
_entity_poly.type
_entity_poly.pdbx_seq_one_letter_code
_entity_poly.pdbx_strand_id
1 'polypeptide(L)'
;MPITFLKNENGKFVKVNTGVENKFGWWNSIVAGDFRHTGRMDYIVGNLGLNTILKASDKYPIYITASDYDKNGTYDAFPSLYLPDRNGKLKEFPYFTRDDMIKQLNSLKQKYPDYNSFATATMQDILSPEQMNSFLRLKANYLQSCFLRNDGNGKFTMIPLPKEAQVSPLNGMVVGDFDGDGNLDVAINGNDYGTEISTGRYDALNGLVLKGDGKGNFKSMSILQSGIYIPGNGKALVKLLDNIGNLFIAASQNKGPLKVFELRRKEKHIPILPEDMSAIITNKDGSIQKEEFYYGSSFLSQSARFLIVNSNMKSIAIKNNSGKVRIVKIH
;
A
#
# COMPACT_ATOMS: atom_id res chain seq x y z
N MET A 1 -3.58 -8.58 -7.71
CA MET A 1 -4.30 -9.51 -6.81
C MET A 1 -5.20 -8.71 -5.86
N PRO A 2 -6.27 -9.26 -5.27
CA PRO A 2 -7.05 -8.56 -4.25
C PRO A 2 -6.34 -8.60 -2.90
N ILE A 3 -6.70 -7.66 -2.01
CA ILE A 3 -6.36 -7.76 -0.59
C ILE A 3 -7.11 -8.99 -0.03
N THR A 4 -6.38 -9.87 0.64
CA THR A 4 -6.93 -11.13 1.13
C THR A 4 -6.77 -11.21 2.65
N PHE A 5 -7.87 -11.46 3.35
CA PHE A 5 -7.88 -11.71 4.78
C PHE A 5 -7.96 -13.21 5.05
N LEU A 6 -7.06 -13.67 5.89
CA LEU A 6 -7.02 -15.06 6.35
C LEU A 6 -7.27 -15.08 7.87
N LYS A 7 -8.28 -15.82 8.28
CA LYS A 7 -8.57 -16.08 9.70
C LYS A 7 -7.85 -17.36 10.13
N ASN A 8 -7.17 -17.31 11.23
CA ASN A 8 -6.61 -18.52 11.84
C ASN A 8 -7.72 -19.24 12.63
N GLU A 9 -8.07 -20.43 12.17
CA GLU A 9 -9.02 -21.32 12.82
C GLU A 9 -8.28 -22.59 13.27
N ASN A 10 -7.87 -22.61 14.53
CA ASN A 10 -7.15 -23.75 15.13
C ASN A 10 -5.87 -24.16 14.36
N GLY A 11 -5.06 -23.17 13.95
CA GLY A 11 -3.81 -23.39 13.21
C GLY A 11 -3.97 -23.51 11.71
N LYS A 12 -5.18 -23.43 11.16
CA LYS A 12 -5.46 -23.37 9.72
C LYS A 12 -5.89 -21.98 9.31
N PHE A 13 -5.30 -21.47 8.23
CA PHE A 13 -5.69 -20.19 7.66
C PHE A 13 -6.85 -20.37 6.67
N VAL A 14 -8.00 -19.76 6.97
CA VAL A 14 -9.20 -19.79 6.15
C VAL A 14 -9.46 -18.41 5.58
N LYS A 15 -9.67 -18.33 4.27
CA LYS A 15 -10.01 -17.07 3.59
C LYS A 15 -11.40 -16.63 4.04
N VAL A 16 -11.51 -15.35 4.45
CA VAL A 16 -12.78 -14.75 4.86
C VAL A 16 -13.25 -13.71 3.85
N ASN A 17 -14.58 -13.63 3.68
CA ASN A 17 -15.19 -12.64 2.81
C ASN A 17 -15.36 -11.31 3.56
N THR A 18 -14.61 -10.30 3.14
CA THR A 18 -14.55 -9.00 3.80
C THR A 18 -15.24 -7.86 3.04
N GLY A 19 -15.66 -8.13 1.78
CA GLY A 19 -16.32 -7.16 0.91
C GLY A 19 -15.37 -6.41 -0.04
N VAL A 20 -14.06 -6.68 0.02
CA VAL A 20 -13.05 -6.01 -0.82
C VAL A 20 -12.39 -6.95 -1.83
N GLU A 21 -12.84 -8.18 -1.95
CA GLU A 21 -12.25 -9.24 -2.78
C GLU A 21 -12.27 -8.92 -4.29
N ASN A 22 -13.16 -8.03 -4.72
CA ASN A 22 -13.30 -7.64 -6.13
C ASN A 22 -12.42 -6.45 -6.51
N LYS A 23 -11.62 -5.91 -5.57
CA LYS A 23 -10.69 -4.80 -5.81
C LYS A 23 -9.28 -5.36 -6.02
N PHE A 24 -8.89 -5.44 -7.28
CA PHE A 24 -7.59 -5.93 -7.72
C PHE A 24 -6.67 -4.74 -7.95
N GLY A 25 -5.58 -4.66 -7.20
CA GLY A 25 -4.62 -3.56 -7.28
C GLY A 25 -3.19 -4.06 -7.41
N TRP A 26 -2.27 -3.11 -7.51
CA TRP A 26 -0.84 -3.29 -7.36
C TRP A 26 -0.42 -2.86 -5.96
N TRP A 27 -0.92 -3.63 -4.98
CA TRP A 27 -0.72 -3.37 -3.57
C TRP A 27 0.74 -3.55 -3.18
N ASN A 28 1.35 -2.51 -2.63
CA ASN A 28 2.77 -2.48 -2.28
C ASN A 28 3.01 -2.66 -0.79
N SER A 29 2.18 -2.07 0.05
CA SER A 29 2.39 -2.05 1.50
C SER A 29 1.09 -1.91 2.27
N ILE A 30 1.13 -2.27 3.56
CA ILE A 30 0.01 -2.17 4.48
C ILE A 30 0.53 -1.84 5.88
N VAL A 31 -0.16 -0.96 6.59
CA VAL A 31 0.02 -0.72 8.02
C VAL A 31 -1.32 -0.71 8.73
N ALA A 32 -1.32 -1.14 10.00
CA ALA A 32 -2.50 -1.22 10.83
C ALA A 32 -2.50 -0.12 11.91
N GLY A 33 -3.68 0.33 12.32
CA GLY A 33 -3.87 1.22 13.46
C GLY A 33 -5.36 1.34 13.81
N ASP A 34 -5.68 1.58 15.06
CA ASP A 34 -7.04 1.95 15.47
C ASP A 34 -7.24 3.46 15.27
N PHE A 35 -7.34 3.87 14.00
CA PHE A 35 -7.43 5.29 13.59
C PHE A 35 -8.72 5.98 14.03
N ARG A 36 -9.67 5.25 14.61
CA ARG A 36 -10.99 5.76 14.97
C ARG A 36 -11.36 5.55 16.44
N HIS A 37 -10.42 5.10 17.27
CA HIS A 37 -10.65 4.79 18.69
C HIS A 37 -11.84 3.86 18.93
N THR A 38 -11.97 2.81 18.08
CA THR A 38 -13.09 1.86 18.13
C THR A 38 -12.73 0.52 18.77
N GLY A 39 -11.48 0.33 19.16
CA GLY A 39 -10.93 -0.95 19.61
C GLY A 39 -10.73 -1.95 18.46
N ARG A 40 -10.89 -1.53 17.20
CA ARG A 40 -10.71 -2.35 16.00
C ARG A 40 -9.59 -1.80 15.13
N MET A 41 -8.82 -2.71 14.54
CA MET A 41 -7.75 -2.33 13.62
C MET A 41 -8.34 -1.95 12.26
N ASP A 42 -8.04 -0.75 11.82
CA ASP A 42 -8.17 -0.29 10.44
C ASP A 42 -6.80 -0.42 9.75
N TYR A 43 -6.74 -0.21 8.42
CA TYR A 43 -5.48 -0.31 7.68
C TYR A 43 -5.32 0.85 6.70
N ILE A 44 -4.08 1.29 6.50
CA ILE A 44 -3.68 2.10 5.34
C ILE A 44 -2.97 1.17 4.37
N VAL A 45 -3.38 1.20 3.10
CA VAL A 45 -2.87 0.30 2.06
C VAL A 45 -2.32 1.12 0.92
N GLY A 46 -1.03 0.90 0.62
CA GLY A 46 -0.33 1.54 -0.50
C GLY A 46 -0.55 0.80 -1.81
N ASN A 47 -0.78 1.55 -2.87
CA ASN A 47 -0.98 1.08 -4.24
C ASN A 47 -0.14 1.93 -5.20
N LEU A 48 -0.28 1.75 -6.50
CA LEU A 48 0.41 2.52 -7.55
C LEU A 48 0.09 4.02 -7.50
N GLY A 49 -1.13 4.38 -7.13
CA GLY A 49 -1.63 5.76 -7.21
C GLY A 49 -2.28 6.09 -8.54
N LEU A 50 -2.56 7.38 -8.75
CA LEU A 50 -3.30 7.87 -9.92
C LEU A 50 -2.46 8.72 -10.88
N ASN A 51 -1.24 9.09 -10.51
CA ASN A 51 -0.31 9.84 -11.37
C ASN A 51 0.42 8.88 -12.33
N THR A 52 -0.34 8.26 -13.21
CA THR A 52 0.12 7.27 -14.18
C THR A 52 -0.73 7.35 -15.44
N ILE A 53 -0.17 6.94 -16.58
CA ILE A 53 -0.91 6.76 -17.84
C ILE A 53 -1.89 5.58 -17.74
N LEU A 54 -1.64 4.66 -16.83
CA LEU A 54 -2.50 3.51 -16.59
C LEU A 54 -3.79 3.95 -15.90
N LYS A 55 -4.92 3.72 -16.54
CA LYS A 55 -6.25 4.01 -15.98
C LYS A 55 -7.01 2.72 -15.84
N ALA A 56 -7.53 2.47 -14.64
CA ALA A 56 -8.26 1.24 -14.33
C ALA A 56 -9.60 1.55 -13.65
N SER A 57 -10.60 0.76 -13.98
CA SER A 57 -11.91 0.77 -13.34
C SER A 57 -12.52 -0.64 -13.35
N ASP A 58 -13.64 -0.83 -12.65
CA ASP A 58 -14.34 -2.11 -12.64
C ASP A 58 -14.79 -2.51 -14.06
N LYS A 59 -15.18 -1.53 -14.89
CA LYS A 59 -15.63 -1.74 -16.28
C LYS A 59 -14.47 -1.87 -17.27
N TYR A 60 -13.37 -1.16 -17.01
CA TYR A 60 -12.20 -1.08 -17.89
C TYR A 60 -10.93 -1.35 -17.07
N PRO A 61 -10.68 -2.60 -16.69
CA PRO A 61 -9.48 -2.96 -15.94
C PRO A 61 -8.25 -2.99 -16.85
N ILE A 62 -7.08 -2.90 -16.25
CA ILE A 62 -5.81 -3.25 -16.89
C ILE A 62 -5.66 -4.76 -16.81
N TYR A 63 -5.16 -5.38 -17.89
CA TYR A 63 -4.88 -6.81 -17.92
C TYR A 63 -3.40 -7.09 -18.15
N ILE A 64 -2.95 -8.25 -17.72
CA ILE A 64 -1.77 -8.96 -18.22
C ILE A 64 -2.26 -10.31 -18.69
N THR A 65 -2.09 -10.59 -19.98
CA THR A 65 -2.41 -11.88 -20.58
C THR A 65 -1.09 -12.57 -20.92
N ALA A 66 -0.87 -13.78 -20.37
CA ALA A 66 0.38 -14.51 -20.54
C ALA A 66 0.17 -15.97 -20.92
N SER A 67 0.92 -16.44 -21.91
CA SER A 67 0.98 -17.81 -22.35
C SER A 67 2.26 -18.02 -23.18
N ASP A 68 2.61 -19.26 -23.46
CA ASP A 68 3.59 -19.61 -24.49
C ASP A 68 2.85 -19.64 -25.84
N TYR A 69 2.76 -18.49 -26.52
CA TYR A 69 1.95 -18.31 -27.73
C TYR A 69 2.59 -18.91 -28.98
N ASP A 70 3.92 -18.98 -29.01
CA ASP A 70 4.67 -19.53 -30.16
C ASP A 70 5.25 -20.93 -29.90
N LYS A 71 4.97 -21.51 -28.71
CA LYS A 71 5.38 -22.85 -28.27
C LYS A 71 6.90 -23.03 -28.23
N ASN A 72 7.61 -21.96 -27.81
CA ASN A 72 9.06 -21.98 -27.67
C ASN A 72 9.53 -22.40 -26.26
N GLY A 73 8.61 -22.68 -25.33
CA GLY A 73 8.88 -23.09 -23.95
C GLY A 73 9.02 -21.92 -22.97
N THR A 74 8.82 -20.68 -23.43
CA THR A 74 8.83 -19.47 -22.58
C THR A 74 7.46 -18.80 -22.61
N TYR A 75 7.12 -18.11 -21.49
CA TYR A 75 5.88 -17.35 -21.44
C TYR A 75 6.08 -15.96 -22.04
N ASP A 76 5.20 -15.60 -22.97
CA ASP A 76 5.01 -14.23 -23.44
C ASP A 76 3.97 -13.54 -22.54
N ALA A 77 4.22 -12.31 -22.14
CA ALA A 77 3.32 -11.56 -21.27
C ALA A 77 2.97 -10.20 -21.87
N PHE A 78 1.70 -9.99 -22.18
CA PHE A 78 1.20 -8.80 -22.84
C PHE A 78 0.30 -8.00 -21.89
N PRO A 79 0.82 -6.88 -21.32
CA PRO A 79 0.00 -5.93 -20.61
C PRO A 79 -0.89 -5.17 -21.59
N SER A 80 -2.13 -4.90 -21.17
CA SER A 80 -3.13 -4.19 -22.00
C SER A 80 -3.98 -3.26 -21.14
N LEU A 81 -4.51 -2.22 -21.79
CA LEU A 81 -5.38 -1.22 -21.17
C LEU A 81 -6.45 -0.75 -22.16
N TYR A 82 -7.48 -0.09 -21.63
CA TYR A 82 -8.56 0.46 -22.46
C TYR A 82 -8.24 1.91 -22.86
N LEU A 83 -8.19 2.13 -24.17
CA LEU A 83 -8.02 3.45 -24.79
C LEU A 83 -9.15 3.70 -25.79
N PRO A 84 -9.50 4.98 -26.09
CA PRO A 84 -10.45 5.31 -27.13
C PRO A 84 -9.88 4.99 -28.52
N ASP A 85 -10.66 4.30 -29.35
CA ASP A 85 -10.38 4.15 -30.77
C ASP A 85 -10.66 5.48 -31.52
N ARG A 86 -10.48 5.49 -32.85
CA ARG A 86 -10.72 6.68 -33.69
C ARG A 86 -12.16 7.23 -33.60
N ASN A 87 -13.11 6.43 -33.16
CA ASN A 87 -14.51 6.80 -32.95
C ASN A 87 -14.83 7.15 -31.49
N GLY A 88 -13.81 7.20 -30.61
CA GLY A 88 -13.97 7.47 -29.19
C GLY A 88 -14.49 6.26 -28.38
N LYS A 89 -14.64 5.09 -28.99
CA LYS A 89 -15.07 3.86 -28.28
C LYS A 89 -13.88 3.23 -27.57
N LEU A 90 -14.03 2.96 -26.26
CA LEU A 90 -13.00 2.27 -25.49
C LEU A 90 -12.85 0.82 -25.93
N LYS A 91 -11.62 0.47 -26.35
CA LYS A 91 -11.20 -0.88 -26.70
C LYS A 91 -9.92 -1.24 -25.95
N GLU A 92 -9.64 -2.53 -25.85
CA GLU A 92 -8.44 -3.05 -25.20
C GLU A 92 -7.28 -3.04 -26.20
N PHE A 93 -6.23 -2.23 -25.89
CA PHE A 93 -5.02 -2.11 -26.68
C PHE A 93 -3.82 -2.66 -25.92
N PRO A 94 -2.76 -3.15 -26.60
CA PRO A 94 -1.51 -3.49 -25.95
C PRO A 94 -0.88 -2.23 -25.32
N TYR A 95 -0.26 -2.41 -24.17
CA TYR A 95 0.52 -1.35 -23.53
C TYR A 95 1.91 -1.25 -24.14
N PHE A 96 2.49 -2.38 -24.55
CA PHE A 96 3.81 -2.44 -25.17
C PHE A 96 3.80 -1.87 -26.59
N THR A 97 4.96 -1.36 -27.00
CA THR A 97 5.19 -0.95 -28.37
C THR A 97 5.17 -2.14 -29.32
N ARG A 98 5.02 -1.88 -30.62
CA ARG A 98 5.12 -2.91 -31.66
C ARG A 98 6.41 -3.73 -31.51
N ASP A 99 7.55 -3.07 -31.35
CA ASP A 99 8.85 -3.74 -31.30
C ASP A 99 9.03 -4.59 -30.04
N ASP A 100 8.47 -4.17 -28.90
CA ASP A 100 8.50 -4.97 -27.67
C ASP A 100 7.59 -6.21 -27.76
N MET A 101 6.46 -6.07 -28.44
CA MET A 101 5.58 -7.21 -28.73
C MET A 101 6.26 -8.22 -29.69
N ILE A 102 6.96 -7.74 -30.72
CA ILE A 102 7.68 -8.59 -31.68
C ILE A 102 8.85 -9.33 -31.03
N LYS A 103 9.53 -8.72 -30.05
CA LYS A 103 10.62 -9.40 -29.30
C LYS A 103 10.12 -10.65 -28.59
N GLN A 104 8.87 -10.65 -28.13
CA GLN A 104 8.25 -11.79 -27.48
C GLN A 104 7.61 -12.75 -28.52
N LEU A 105 6.84 -12.19 -29.47
CA LEU A 105 6.10 -12.97 -30.47
C LEU A 105 6.48 -12.53 -31.88
N ASN A 106 7.48 -13.17 -32.47
CA ASN A 106 8.06 -12.77 -33.76
C ASN A 106 7.08 -12.82 -34.95
N SER A 107 6.04 -13.66 -34.87
CA SER A 107 4.99 -13.75 -35.91
C SER A 107 4.26 -12.41 -36.11
N LEU A 108 4.22 -11.55 -35.15
CA LEU A 108 3.62 -10.21 -35.24
C LEU A 108 4.35 -9.30 -36.25
N LYS A 109 5.63 -9.54 -36.53
CA LYS A 109 6.40 -8.78 -37.52
C LYS A 109 5.80 -8.88 -38.94
N GLN A 110 5.34 -10.04 -39.31
CA GLN A 110 4.68 -10.26 -40.61
C GLN A 110 3.27 -9.67 -40.64
N LYS A 111 2.52 -9.81 -39.53
CA LYS A 111 1.14 -9.34 -39.40
C LYS A 111 1.06 -7.80 -39.35
N TYR A 112 2.02 -7.19 -38.70
CA TYR A 112 2.14 -5.73 -38.52
C TYR A 112 3.51 -5.24 -39.01
N PRO A 113 3.70 -5.02 -40.33
CA PRO A 113 5.02 -4.73 -40.92
C PRO A 113 5.55 -3.34 -40.47
N ASP A 114 4.68 -2.44 -40.08
CA ASP A 114 5.02 -1.06 -39.66
C ASP A 114 4.21 -0.59 -38.44
N TYR A 115 4.59 0.56 -37.88
CA TYR A 115 3.92 1.16 -36.74
C TYR A 115 2.47 1.61 -37.04
N ASN A 116 2.19 2.03 -38.28
CA ASN A 116 0.88 2.50 -38.64
C ASN A 116 -0.16 1.35 -38.62
N SER A 117 0.23 0.18 -39.13
CA SER A 117 -0.61 -1.04 -39.07
C SER A 117 -0.83 -1.51 -37.63
N PHE A 118 0.18 -1.35 -36.76
CA PHE A 118 0.07 -1.72 -35.35
C PHE A 118 -0.71 -0.71 -34.52
N ALA A 119 -0.68 0.58 -34.85
CA ALA A 119 -1.25 1.66 -34.03
C ALA A 119 -2.76 1.54 -33.76
N THR A 120 -3.49 0.78 -34.59
CA THR A 120 -4.92 0.55 -34.44
C THR A 120 -5.26 -0.87 -34.00
N ALA A 121 -4.24 -1.72 -33.81
CA ALA A 121 -4.43 -3.12 -33.44
C ALA A 121 -4.87 -3.25 -31.98
N THR A 122 -6.05 -3.82 -31.77
CA THR A 122 -6.55 -4.18 -30.44
C THR A 122 -5.98 -5.53 -30.01
N MET A 123 -6.10 -5.85 -28.72
CA MET A 123 -5.69 -7.18 -28.24
C MET A 123 -6.44 -8.32 -28.97
N GLN A 124 -7.68 -8.10 -29.38
CA GLN A 124 -8.47 -9.07 -30.16
C GLN A 124 -7.97 -9.22 -31.60
N ASP A 125 -7.34 -8.18 -32.15
CA ASP A 125 -6.68 -8.27 -33.44
C ASP A 125 -5.31 -8.97 -33.35
N ILE A 126 -4.64 -8.90 -32.22
CA ILE A 126 -3.31 -9.48 -31.97
C ILE A 126 -3.41 -10.95 -31.61
N LEU A 127 -4.26 -11.29 -30.66
CA LEU A 127 -4.47 -12.65 -30.13
C LEU A 127 -5.84 -13.18 -30.51
N SER A 128 -5.92 -14.48 -30.82
CA SER A 128 -7.22 -15.15 -31.05
C SER A 128 -8.03 -15.21 -29.73
N PRO A 129 -9.36 -15.44 -29.81
CA PRO A 129 -10.17 -15.63 -28.59
C PRO A 129 -9.66 -16.76 -27.70
N GLU A 130 -9.14 -17.85 -28.28
CA GLU A 130 -8.55 -18.97 -27.53
C GLU A 130 -7.27 -18.50 -26.79
N GLN A 131 -6.40 -17.76 -27.46
CA GLN A 131 -5.19 -17.20 -26.87
C GLN A 131 -5.51 -16.16 -25.78
N MET A 132 -6.56 -15.34 -25.96
CA MET A 132 -7.02 -14.38 -24.97
C MET A 132 -7.56 -15.00 -23.67
N ASN A 133 -8.07 -16.22 -23.77
CA ASN A 133 -8.63 -16.97 -22.65
C ASN A 133 -7.67 -18.05 -22.13
N SER A 134 -6.48 -18.17 -22.76
CA SER A 134 -5.50 -19.20 -22.37
C SER A 134 -4.77 -18.84 -21.09
N PHE A 135 -4.63 -19.81 -20.23
CA PHE A 135 -3.84 -19.98 -19.01
C PHE A 135 -3.83 -18.86 -17.97
N LEU A 136 -3.24 -17.71 -18.20
CA LEU A 136 -3.10 -16.68 -17.17
C LEU A 136 -3.59 -15.32 -17.69
N ARG A 137 -4.70 -14.86 -17.12
CA ARG A 137 -5.16 -13.48 -17.34
C ARG A 137 -5.39 -12.79 -15.99
N LEU A 138 -4.45 -11.97 -15.60
CA LEU A 138 -4.52 -11.15 -14.38
C LEU A 138 -5.12 -9.79 -14.71
N LYS A 139 -5.81 -9.21 -13.73
CA LYS A 139 -6.39 -7.86 -13.87
C LYS A 139 -6.06 -6.96 -12.69
N ALA A 140 -6.03 -5.64 -12.96
CA ALA A 140 -6.11 -4.59 -11.96
C ALA A 140 -7.25 -3.63 -12.32
N ASN A 141 -8.15 -3.38 -11.36
CA ASN A 141 -9.31 -2.48 -11.53
C ASN A 141 -9.33 -1.35 -10.51
N TYR A 142 -8.34 -1.33 -9.60
CA TYR A 142 -8.24 -0.34 -8.53
C TYR A 142 -6.78 0.03 -8.26
N LEU A 143 -6.39 1.29 -8.52
CA LEU A 143 -5.01 1.76 -8.39
C LEU A 143 -4.79 2.76 -7.26
N GLN A 144 -5.86 3.21 -6.59
CA GLN A 144 -5.77 4.19 -5.50
C GLN A 144 -5.17 3.55 -4.24
N SER A 145 -4.29 4.28 -3.57
CA SER A 145 -3.96 4.01 -2.17
C SER A 145 -5.16 4.36 -1.28
N CYS A 146 -5.44 3.55 -0.28
CA CYS A 146 -6.71 3.67 0.46
C CYS A 146 -6.55 3.46 1.97
N PHE A 147 -7.51 4.03 2.69
CA PHE A 147 -7.87 3.67 4.05
C PHE A 147 -8.88 2.53 4.01
N LEU A 148 -8.56 1.43 4.63
CA LEU A 148 -9.41 0.24 4.74
C LEU A 148 -10.07 0.26 6.12
N ARG A 149 -11.27 0.80 6.18
CA ARG A 149 -12.05 0.96 7.40
C ARG A 149 -12.67 -0.37 7.83
N ASN A 150 -12.43 -0.78 9.06
CA ASN A 150 -13.05 -1.95 9.67
C ASN A 150 -14.45 -1.62 10.19
N ASP A 151 -15.48 -2.08 9.48
CA ASP A 151 -16.87 -1.83 9.83
C ASP A 151 -17.41 -2.80 10.92
N GLY A 152 -16.56 -3.72 11.38
CA GLY A 152 -16.95 -4.80 12.28
C GLY A 152 -17.45 -6.05 11.53
N ASN A 153 -17.68 -7.12 12.27
CA ASN A 153 -18.16 -8.41 11.73
C ASN A 153 -17.35 -8.95 10.53
N GLY A 154 -16.03 -8.62 10.48
CA GLY A 154 -15.14 -9.01 9.41
C GLY A 154 -15.37 -8.27 8.08
N LYS A 155 -16.10 -7.18 8.07
CA LYS A 155 -16.35 -6.36 6.87
C LYS A 155 -15.49 -5.11 6.86
N PHE A 156 -15.08 -4.71 5.65
CA PHE A 156 -14.24 -3.54 5.41
C PHE A 156 -14.78 -2.68 4.27
N THR A 157 -14.60 -1.38 4.41
CA THR A 157 -14.88 -0.39 3.36
C THR A 157 -13.58 0.27 2.91
N MET A 158 -13.34 0.34 1.60
CA MET A 158 -12.20 1.04 1.02
C MET A 158 -12.55 2.51 0.79
N ILE A 159 -11.77 3.39 1.36
CA ILE A 159 -11.91 4.85 1.24
C ILE A 159 -10.60 5.38 0.65
N PRO A 160 -10.62 6.07 -0.52
CA PRO A 160 -9.41 6.64 -1.09
C PRO A 160 -8.73 7.61 -0.12
N LEU A 161 -7.39 7.53 -0.03
CA LEU A 161 -6.59 8.52 0.67
C LEU A 161 -6.58 9.87 -0.10
N PRO A 162 -6.18 10.99 0.55
CA PRO A 162 -6.01 12.29 -0.11
C PRO A 162 -5.17 12.21 -1.39
N LYS A 163 -5.37 13.19 -2.28
CA LYS A 163 -4.71 13.23 -3.61
C LYS A 163 -3.19 13.17 -3.53
N GLU A 164 -2.60 13.72 -2.47
CA GLU A 164 -1.16 13.73 -2.23
C GLU A 164 -0.60 12.32 -2.01
N ALA A 165 -1.42 11.38 -1.55
CA ALA A 165 -1.09 9.97 -1.42
C ALA A 165 -1.34 9.15 -2.71
N GLN A 166 -1.76 9.82 -3.80
CA GLN A 166 -2.05 9.20 -5.11
C GLN A 166 -1.02 9.56 -6.18
N VAL A 167 0.02 10.33 -5.84
CA VAL A 167 0.96 10.87 -6.84
C VAL A 167 2.07 9.91 -7.21
N SER A 168 2.28 8.85 -6.41
CA SER A 168 3.33 7.85 -6.63
C SER A 168 3.00 6.56 -5.87
N PRO A 169 3.64 5.42 -6.20
CA PRO A 169 3.53 4.20 -5.40
C PRO A 169 3.94 4.46 -3.94
N LEU A 170 3.12 3.99 -2.98
CA LEU A 170 3.43 4.09 -1.56
C LEU A 170 4.13 2.82 -1.10
N ASN A 171 5.28 2.97 -0.43
CA ASN A 171 6.10 1.87 0.07
C ASN A 171 6.16 1.86 1.61
N GLY A 172 7.16 2.48 2.20
CA GLY A 172 7.33 2.54 3.64
C GLY A 172 6.28 3.41 4.31
N MET A 173 5.68 2.89 5.37
CA MET A 173 4.70 3.61 6.19
C MET A 173 4.94 3.33 7.66
N VAL A 174 4.82 4.36 8.50
CA VAL A 174 4.81 4.23 9.96
C VAL A 174 3.63 4.98 10.54
N VAL A 175 3.01 4.38 11.55
CA VAL A 175 1.85 4.91 12.25
C VAL A 175 2.28 5.42 13.63
N GLY A 176 1.79 6.59 14.04
CA GLY A 176 2.03 7.19 15.37
C GLY A 176 1.32 8.51 15.50
N ASP A 177 1.18 8.97 16.71
CA ASP A 177 0.72 10.33 17.02
C ASP A 177 1.93 11.28 16.93
N PHE A 178 2.15 11.89 15.75
CA PHE A 178 3.35 12.69 15.50
C PHE A 178 3.21 14.15 15.97
N ASP A 179 2.01 14.68 16.17
CA ASP A 179 1.79 16.05 16.63
C ASP A 179 1.28 16.16 18.09
N GLY A 180 0.94 15.03 18.73
CA GLY A 180 0.57 14.96 20.15
C GLY A 180 -0.89 15.23 20.43
N ASP A 181 -1.76 15.17 19.43
CA ASP A 181 -3.19 15.40 19.61
C ASP A 181 -3.96 14.14 20.08
N GLY A 182 -3.28 13.00 20.17
CA GLY A 182 -3.84 11.71 20.60
C GLY A 182 -4.40 10.86 19.48
N ASN A 183 -4.45 11.37 18.25
CA ASN A 183 -4.91 10.63 17.09
C ASN A 183 -3.72 10.01 16.34
N LEU A 184 -3.97 8.92 15.61
CA LEU A 184 -2.93 8.27 14.82
C LEU A 184 -2.76 8.97 13.47
N ASP A 185 -1.53 9.35 13.18
CA ASP A 185 -1.05 9.87 11.92
C ASP A 185 -0.28 8.78 11.15
N VAL A 186 0.03 9.04 9.89
CA VAL A 186 0.84 8.15 9.06
C VAL A 186 1.93 8.93 8.33
N ALA A 187 3.20 8.60 8.60
CA ALA A 187 4.31 9.06 7.77
C ALA A 187 4.57 8.02 6.68
N ILE A 188 4.83 8.48 5.45
CA ILE A 188 4.84 7.67 4.24
C ILE A 188 6.04 8.07 3.37
N ASN A 189 6.71 7.08 2.78
CA ASN A 189 7.58 7.27 1.64
C ASN A 189 7.11 6.43 0.45
N GLY A 190 7.74 6.61 -0.71
CA GLY A 190 7.34 5.90 -1.91
C GLY A 190 8.30 6.12 -3.06
N ASN A 191 7.76 6.17 -4.23
CA ASN A 191 8.42 6.24 -5.53
C ASN A 191 8.89 4.88 -6.06
N ASP A 192 9.01 4.82 -7.38
CA ASP A 192 9.60 3.67 -8.07
C ASP A 192 10.42 4.11 -9.28
N TYR A 193 11.71 3.80 -9.23
CA TYR A 193 12.68 4.08 -10.30
C TYR A 193 13.02 2.83 -11.13
N GLY A 194 12.43 1.69 -10.77
CA GLY A 194 12.63 0.41 -11.45
C GLY A 194 11.64 0.13 -12.56
N THR A 195 10.86 1.12 -12.96
CA THR A 195 9.94 1.01 -14.09
C THR A 195 10.66 0.94 -15.41
N GLU A 196 9.97 0.45 -16.43
CA GLU A 196 10.46 0.44 -17.80
C GLU A 196 10.77 1.87 -18.30
N ILE A 197 11.78 1.99 -19.17
CA ILE A 197 12.28 3.29 -19.67
C ILE A 197 11.16 4.10 -20.34
N SER A 198 10.28 3.45 -21.10
CA SER A 198 9.15 4.07 -21.79
C SER A 198 8.09 4.63 -20.84
N THR A 199 7.95 4.06 -19.65
CA THR A 199 7.03 4.52 -18.61
C THR A 199 7.60 5.72 -17.85
N GLY A 200 8.93 5.81 -17.74
CA GLY A 200 9.62 6.78 -16.89
C GLY A 200 9.55 6.40 -15.40
N ARG A 201 10.03 7.29 -14.54
CA ARG A 201 10.07 7.07 -13.09
C ARG A 201 8.78 7.57 -12.44
N TYR A 202 8.34 6.85 -11.41
CA TYR A 202 7.39 7.41 -10.45
C TYR A 202 8.18 8.10 -9.34
N ASP A 203 8.33 9.42 -9.41
CA ASP A 203 9.22 10.21 -8.54
C ASP A 203 8.54 11.47 -7.93
N ALA A 204 7.22 11.50 -7.97
CA ALA A 204 6.46 12.68 -7.55
C ALA A 204 6.27 12.81 -6.03
N LEU A 205 6.63 11.79 -5.22
CA LEU A 205 6.47 11.81 -3.77
C LEU A 205 7.79 12.18 -3.09
N ASN A 206 7.78 13.25 -2.29
CA ASN A 206 8.92 13.71 -1.51
C ASN A 206 8.81 13.39 -0.02
N GLY A 207 8.13 12.30 0.33
CA GLY A 207 7.67 12.03 1.68
C GLY A 207 6.34 12.72 1.99
N LEU A 208 5.52 12.12 2.82
CA LEU A 208 4.17 12.59 3.15
C LEU A 208 3.86 12.26 4.60
N VAL A 209 3.23 13.20 5.31
CA VAL A 209 2.55 12.92 6.57
C VAL A 209 1.07 13.17 6.37
N LEU A 210 0.26 12.17 6.68
CA LEU A 210 -1.18 12.27 6.74
C LEU A 210 -1.58 12.38 8.21
N LYS A 211 -2.09 13.56 8.61
CA LYS A 211 -2.64 13.79 9.93
C LYS A 211 -4.04 13.18 10.02
N GLY A 212 -4.26 12.32 11.02
CA GLY A 212 -5.56 11.74 11.32
C GLY A 212 -6.39 12.61 12.26
N ASP A 213 -7.71 12.48 12.17
CA ASP A 213 -8.67 13.22 13.02
C ASP A 213 -9.35 12.36 14.10
N GLY A 214 -8.91 11.12 14.28
CA GLY A 214 -9.53 10.14 15.18
C GLY A 214 -10.91 9.62 14.70
N LYS A 215 -11.36 9.99 13.50
CA LYS A 215 -12.64 9.56 12.90
C LYS A 215 -12.44 8.82 11.56
N GLY A 216 -11.19 8.63 11.14
CA GLY A 216 -10.82 7.97 9.90
C GLY A 216 -10.72 8.90 8.70
N ASN A 217 -10.67 10.22 8.90
CA ASN A 217 -10.30 11.16 7.87
C ASN A 217 -8.84 11.57 8.02
N PHE A 218 -8.21 11.85 6.88
CA PHE A 218 -6.79 12.19 6.82
C PHE A 218 -6.58 13.48 6.05
N LYS A 219 -5.69 14.32 6.56
CA LYS A 219 -5.26 15.56 5.91
C LYS A 219 -3.76 15.54 5.68
N SER A 220 -3.33 15.85 4.46
CA SER A 220 -1.91 15.97 4.14
C SER A 220 -1.28 17.17 4.85
N MET A 221 -0.10 16.96 5.42
CA MET A 221 0.76 18.02 5.94
C MET A 221 1.77 18.40 4.86
N SER A 222 2.07 19.68 4.74
CA SER A 222 3.16 20.14 3.88
C SER A 222 4.53 19.71 4.45
N ILE A 223 5.56 19.68 3.61
CA ILE A 223 6.95 19.39 4.06
C ILE A 223 7.40 20.38 5.14
N LEU A 224 7.01 21.67 5.02
CA LEU A 224 7.34 22.69 6.02
C LEU A 224 6.69 22.42 7.39
N GLN A 225 5.50 21.84 7.41
CA GLN A 225 4.79 21.50 8.65
C GLN A 225 5.33 20.21 9.27
N SER A 226 5.59 19.19 8.45
CA SER A 226 6.01 17.87 8.93
C SER A 226 7.52 17.74 9.13
N GLY A 227 8.33 18.51 8.39
CA GLY A 227 9.78 18.35 8.33
C GLY A 227 10.26 17.12 7.57
N ILE A 228 9.36 16.29 7.09
CA ILE A 228 9.68 15.03 6.37
C ILE A 228 9.98 15.34 4.90
N TYR A 229 11.23 15.06 4.49
CA TYR A 229 11.68 15.23 3.10
C TYR A 229 12.50 14.02 2.61
N ILE A 230 11.86 13.15 1.83
CA ILE A 230 12.40 11.90 1.30
C ILE A 230 12.18 11.88 -0.23
N PRO A 231 13.02 12.60 -1.01
CA PRO A 231 12.75 12.83 -2.44
C PRO A 231 13.15 11.67 -3.34
N GLY A 232 13.87 10.67 -2.82
CA GLY A 232 14.41 9.56 -3.62
C GLY A 232 13.43 8.39 -3.78
N ASN A 233 13.98 7.27 -4.25
CA ASN A 233 13.26 6.00 -4.37
C ASN A 233 13.08 5.34 -2.98
N GLY A 234 12.16 5.88 -2.18
CA GLY A 234 11.90 5.47 -0.80
C GLY A 234 11.37 4.03 -0.73
N LYS A 235 11.92 3.22 0.17
CA LYS A 235 11.51 1.82 0.35
C LYS A 235 11.07 1.57 1.79
N ALA A 236 11.97 1.25 2.71
CA ALA A 236 11.61 1.06 4.11
C ALA A 236 11.41 2.40 4.83
N LEU A 237 10.50 2.41 5.78
CA LEU A 237 10.30 3.48 6.75
C LEU A 237 10.05 2.83 8.11
N VAL A 238 10.83 3.21 9.13
CA VAL A 238 10.78 2.59 10.46
C VAL A 238 10.79 3.62 11.56
N LYS A 239 10.15 3.30 12.68
CA LYS A 239 10.25 4.03 13.95
C LYS A 239 11.35 3.43 14.81
N LEU A 240 12.20 4.27 15.35
CA LEU A 240 13.25 3.91 16.31
C LEU A 240 13.12 4.79 17.53
N LEU A 241 13.50 4.25 18.67
CA LEU A 241 13.49 4.99 19.94
C LEU A 241 14.83 4.78 20.61
N ASP A 242 15.45 5.86 21.09
CA ASP A 242 16.65 5.75 21.90
C ASP A 242 16.31 5.52 23.40
N ASN A 243 17.35 5.29 24.19
CA ASN A 243 17.22 5.00 25.62
C ASN A 243 16.80 6.19 26.50
N ILE A 244 16.76 7.40 25.93
CA ILE A 244 16.33 8.64 26.62
C ILE A 244 15.00 9.19 26.11
N GLY A 245 14.31 8.44 25.23
CA GLY A 245 12.97 8.73 24.74
C GLY A 245 12.89 9.62 23.50
N ASN A 246 14.00 9.80 22.76
CA ASN A 246 13.92 10.46 21.45
C ASN A 246 13.38 9.48 20.41
N LEU A 247 12.33 9.89 19.70
CA LEU A 247 11.73 9.13 18.61
C LEU A 247 12.33 9.55 17.27
N PHE A 248 12.76 8.56 16.51
CA PHE A 248 13.30 8.75 15.17
C PHE A 248 12.45 8.03 14.14
N ILE A 249 12.36 8.62 12.95
CA ILE A 249 11.89 7.98 11.74
C ILE A 249 13.07 7.83 10.79
N ALA A 250 13.42 6.60 10.44
CA ALA A 250 14.48 6.31 9.47
C ALA A 250 13.88 5.80 8.16
N ALA A 251 14.31 6.41 7.05
CA ALA A 251 13.85 6.12 5.69
C ALA A 251 15.01 5.64 4.82
N SER A 252 14.90 4.43 4.27
CA SER A 252 15.80 3.98 3.23
C SER A 252 15.37 4.45 1.85
N GLN A 253 16.35 4.71 0.98
CA GLN A 253 16.13 5.04 -0.41
C GLN A 253 17.02 4.14 -1.28
N ASN A 254 16.43 3.48 -2.30
CA ASN A 254 17.21 2.64 -3.20
C ASN A 254 18.18 3.51 -4.00
N LYS A 255 19.48 3.20 -3.89
CA LYS A 255 20.61 3.99 -4.47
C LYS A 255 20.61 5.46 -4.00
N GLY A 256 20.11 5.74 -2.80
CA GLY A 256 20.10 7.06 -2.18
C GLY A 256 20.51 7.03 -0.71
N PRO A 257 20.75 8.19 -0.08
CA PRO A 257 21.19 8.27 1.31
C PRO A 257 20.05 7.83 2.26
N LEU A 258 20.45 7.23 3.38
CA LEU A 258 19.55 7.07 4.52
C LEU A 258 19.13 8.45 5.04
N LYS A 259 17.84 8.64 5.26
CA LYS A 259 17.30 9.83 5.91
C LYS A 259 16.83 9.47 7.32
N VAL A 260 17.20 10.30 8.28
CA VAL A 260 16.77 10.13 9.67
C VAL A 260 16.17 11.45 10.14
N PHE A 261 14.98 11.37 10.73
CA PHE A 261 14.22 12.49 11.25
C PHE A 261 13.99 12.26 12.73
N GLU A 262 14.25 13.27 13.55
CA GLU A 262 14.00 13.23 14.98
C GLU A 262 12.70 13.99 15.29
N LEU A 263 11.83 13.40 16.10
CA LEU A 263 10.66 14.09 16.63
C LEU A 263 11.10 15.09 17.70
N ARG A 264 10.67 16.35 17.60
CA ARG A 264 11.12 17.44 18.47
C ARG A 264 10.65 17.37 19.93
N ARG A 265 9.89 16.35 20.30
CA ARG A 265 9.46 16.12 21.68
C ARG A 265 9.94 14.76 22.16
N LYS A 266 10.23 14.68 23.45
CA LYS A 266 10.53 13.40 24.09
C LYS A 266 9.25 12.65 24.39
N GLU A 267 9.26 11.37 24.11
CA GLU A 267 8.13 10.49 24.34
C GLU A 267 8.34 9.64 25.59
N LYS A 268 7.35 9.62 26.47
CA LYS A 268 7.27 8.56 27.47
C LYS A 268 6.89 7.27 26.76
N HIS A 269 7.54 6.16 27.07
CA HIS A 269 7.32 4.90 26.39
C HIS A 269 7.34 3.72 27.35
N ILE A 270 6.69 2.65 26.92
CA ILE A 270 6.73 1.34 27.57
C ILE A 270 7.39 0.38 26.59
N PRO A 271 8.47 -0.32 26.99
CA PRO A 271 9.06 -1.35 26.16
C PRO A 271 8.08 -2.54 26.02
N ILE A 272 7.99 -3.04 24.81
CA ILE A 272 7.14 -4.19 24.47
C ILE A 272 8.01 -5.44 24.47
N LEU A 273 7.62 -6.42 25.27
CA LEU A 273 8.32 -7.71 25.39
C LEU A 273 8.10 -8.57 24.13
N PRO A 274 9.00 -9.52 23.85
CA PRO A 274 8.85 -10.39 22.68
C PRO A 274 7.51 -11.12 22.59
N GLU A 275 6.96 -11.55 23.74
CA GLU A 275 5.69 -12.26 23.87
C GLU A 275 4.45 -11.36 23.84
N ASP A 276 4.58 -10.04 23.98
CA ASP A 276 3.44 -9.13 23.94
C ASP A 276 2.84 -9.05 22.53
N MET A 277 1.53 -9.20 22.44
CA MET A 277 0.81 -9.28 21.17
C MET A 277 -0.04 -8.05 20.88
N SER A 278 -0.65 -7.48 21.93
CA SER A 278 -1.54 -6.32 21.76
C SER A 278 -1.72 -5.57 23.07
N ALA A 279 -2.17 -4.31 22.96
CA ALA A 279 -2.59 -3.51 24.08
C ALA A 279 -4.00 -2.94 23.84
N ILE A 280 -4.76 -2.82 24.91
CA ILE A 280 -5.96 -1.99 25.00
C ILE A 280 -5.62 -0.79 25.88
N ILE A 281 -5.71 0.38 25.30
CA ILE A 281 -5.46 1.65 25.94
C ILE A 281 -6.82 2.23 26.33
N THR A 282 -6.99 2.58 27.60
CA THR A 282 -8.17 3.31 28.08
C THR A 282 -7.76 4.75 28.34
N ASN A 283 -8.41 5.68 27.68
CA ASN A 283 -8.17 7.12 27.84
C ASN A 283 -8.97 7.69 29.03
N LYS A 284 -8.62 8.90 29.47
CA LYS A 284 -9.26 9.60 30.60
C LYS A 284 -10.73 9.94 30.31
N ASP A 285 -11.08 10.13 29.05
CA ASP A 285 -12.46 10.36 28.59
C ASP A 285 -13.30 9.07 28.47
N GLY A 286 -12.70 7.91 28.74
CA GLY A 286 -13.33 6.60 28.64
C GLY A 286 -13.25 5.98 27.25
N SER A 287 -12.70 6.64 26.25
CA SER A 287 -12.48 6.07 24.92
C SER A 287 -11.44 4.95 24.99
N ILE A 288 -11.53 4.02 24.05
CA ILE A 288 -10.64 2.85 23.96
C ILE A 288 -9.89 2.89 22.66
N GLN A 289 -8.58 2.62 22.72
CA GLN A 289 -7.74 2.43 21.54
C GLN A 289 -7.04 1.08 21.62
N LYS A 290 -6.94 0.38 20.50
CA LYS A 290 -6.21 -0.88 20.38
C LYS A 290 -4.89 -0.67 19.65
N GLU A 291 -3.84 -1.31 20.13
CA GLU A 291 -2.56 -1.42 19.42
C GLU A 291 -2.16 -2.90 19.31
N GLU A 292 -1.64 -3.30 18.16
CA GLU A 292 -1.13 -4.65 17.91
C GLU A 292 0.37 -4.62 17.67
N PHE A 293 1.10 -5.55 18.30
CA PHE A 293 2.56 -5.63 18.29
C PHE A 293 3.04 -6.80 17.41
N TYR A 294 2.91 -6.64 16.10
CA TYR A 294 3.37 -7.64 15.14
C TYR A 294 4.83 -7.45 14.76
N TYR A 295 5.44 -8.51 14.26
CA TYR A 295 6.77 -8.49 13.64
C TYR A 295 6.63 -8.27 12.13
N GLY A 296 7.56 -7.46 11.57
CA GLY A 296 7.45 -6.95 10.20
C GLY A 296 6.43 -5.81 10.12
N SER A 297 6.84 -4.67 9.62
CA SER A 297 5.98 -3.50 9.50
C SER A 297 6.18 -2.85 8.14
N SER A 298 5.07 -2.54 7.45
CA SER A 298 5.12 -1.82 6.19
C SER A 298 5.92 -2.55 5.09
N PHE A 299 6.69 -1.83 4.27
CA PHE A 299 7.42 -2.36 3.12
C PHE A 299 8.81 -2.87 3.54
N LEU A 300 9.00 -4.19 3.58
CA LEU A 300 10.27 -4.88 3.86
C LEU A 300 11.05 -4.28 5.05
N SER A 301 10.35 -3.99 6.14
CA SER A 301 10.93 -3.29 7.28
C SER A 301 10.41 -3.79 8.63
N GLN A 302 11.09 -3.37 9.70
CA GLN A 302 10.72 -3.65 11.07
C GLN A 302 11.01 -2.42 11.92
N SER A 303 9.97 -1.81 12.47
CA SER A 303 10.08 -0.76 13.49
C SER A 303 10.46 -1.35 14.85
N ALA A 304 11.10 -0.55 15.69
CA ALA A 304 11.29 -0.90 17.09
C ALA A 304 9.93 -1.09 17.79
N ARG A 305 9.87 -2.02 18.75
CA ARG A 305 8.65 -2.38 19.48
C ARG A 305 8.58 -1.63 20.80
N PHE A 306 7.77 -0.59 20.83
CA PHE A 306 7.47 0.21 22.02
C PHE A 306 6.08 0.79 21.87
N LEU A 307 5.46 1.15 22.99
CA LEU A 307 4.20 1.87 23.04
C LEU A 307 4.46 3.27 23.61
N ILE A 308 4.08 4.30 22.87
CA ILE A 308 4.14 5.68 23.31
C ILE A 308 3.03 5.94 24.31
N VAL A 309 3.36 6.65 25.39
CA VAL A 309 2.41 7.03 26.46
C VAL A 309 2.19 8.52 26.38
N ASN A 310 0.95 8.94 26.20
CA ASN A 310 0.55 10.35 26.22
C ASN A 310 -0.29 10.71 27.47
N SER A 311 -0.51 12.00 27.66
CA SER A 311 -1.23 12.54 28.83
C SER A 311 -2.72 12.18 28.87
N ASN A 312 -3.32 11.75 27.76
CA ASN A 312 -4.74 11.36 27.67
C ASN A 312 -4.98 9.94 28.17
N MET A 313 -3.94 9.11 28.24
CA MET A 313 -4.04 7.72 28.67
C MET A 313 -4.24 7.62 30.18
N LYS A 314 -5.16 6.71 30.60
CA LYS A 314 -5.44 6.37 32.00
C LYS A 314 -4.80 5.05 32.40
N SER A 315 -4.92 4.05 31.55
CA SER A 315 -4.37 2.71 31.77
C SER A 315 -4.15 1.97 30.47
N ILE A 316 -3.20 1.02 30.49
CA ILE A 316 -2.84 0.20 29.35
C ILE A 316 -2.87 -1.26 29.81
N ALA A 317 -3.70 -2.09 29.16
CA ALA A 317 -3.78 -3.53 29.39
C ALA A 317 -3.06 -4.26 28.25
N ILE A 318 -1.85 -4.78 28.51
CA ILE A 318 -1.02 -5.48 27.52
C ILE A 318 -1.24 -6.98 27.64
N LYS A 319 -1.67 -7.59 26.53
CA LYS A 319 -1.93 -9.03 26.41
C LYS A 319 -0.79 -9.73 25.69
N ASN A 320 -0.29 -10.82 26.24
CA ASN A 320 0.74 -11.63 25.61
C ASN A 320 0.17 -12.82 24.81
N ASN A 321 1.04 -13.59 24.16
CA ASN A 321 0.70 -14.76 23.34
C ASN A 321 0.08 -15.94 24.12
N SER A 322 0.29 -16.02 25.45
CA SER A 322 -0.36 -17.01 26.32
C SER A 322 -1.73 -16.55 26.84
N GLY A 323 -2.17 -15.32 26.46
CA GLY A 323 -3.43 -14.74 26.92
C GLY A 323 -3.35 -14.02 28.27
N LYS A 324 -2.19 -14.01 28.94
CA LYS A 324 -1.97 -13.27 30.19
C LYS A 324 -1.98 -11.76 29.94
N VAL A 325 -2.62 -11.00 30.85
CA VAL A 325 -2.73 -9.55 30.76
C VAL A 325 -1.94 -8.90 31.90
N ARG A 326 -1.11 -7.92 31.60
CA ARG A 326 -0.48 -6.99 32.55
C ARG A 326 -1.07 -5.61 32.40
N ILE A 327 -1.34 -4.93 33.51
CA ILE A 327 -1.91 -3.58 33.53
C ILE A 327 -0.83 -2.59 33.95
N VAL A 328 -0.65 -1.54 33.14
CA VAL A 328 0.21 -0.40 33.44
C VAL A 328 -0.70 0.79 33.71
N LYS A 329 -0.67 1.31 34.93
CA LYS A 329 -1.36 2.55 35.29
C LYS A 329 -0.49 3.75 34.89
N ILE A 330 -1.09 4.73 34.26
CA ILE A 330 -0.44 5.97 33.86
C ILE A 330 -0.76 7.02 34.93
N HIS A 331 0.28 7.54 35.56
CA HIS A 331 0.18 8.57 36.61
C HIS A 331 0.48 9.95 36.06
#